data_38607eb9fbbcfcf4a533de81a29cafc6
#
_entry.id   38607eb9fbbcfcf4a533de81a29cafc6
#
_cell.length_a   1.000
_cell.length_b   1.000
_cell.length_c   1.000
_cell.angle_alpha   90.00
_cell.angle_beta   90.00
_cell.angle_gamma   90.00
#
_symmetry.space_group_name_H-M   'P 1'
#
loop_
_entity.id
_entity.type
_entity.pdbx_description
1 polymer ?
#
loop_
_entity_poly.entity_id
_entity_poly.type
_entity_poly.pdbx_seq_one_letter_code
_entity_poly.pdbx_strand_id
1 'polypeptide(L)'
;TYILDKQNKRFFDNAINQIGALKYANPNMEEEFSRYLPKIKHQFETRDGQYCLILDKTPDVFLLSDILAYYKNSIPDRHAAWIISRLCNLCCYFDYLGMAHNGLTLQNCFISPTFHTVLPLGGWWYAQQDGNKMLGVPKAIYDIMPVKAKSNKTSSKRTDLEAAKLIGRQITDKSSAPKPMLDFLSSGTSTAIGEFEKWNKALDASYGKRQFVEMKIGKMDIYKS
;
A
#
# COMPACT_ATOMS: atom_id res chain seq x y z
N THR A 1 5.97 5.77 -14.16
CA THR A 1 6.59 4.83 -15.10
C THR A 1 7.53 3.92 -14.33
N TYR A 2 7.45 2.62 -14.59
CA TYR A 2 8.39 1.60 -14.12
C TYR A 2 9.12 1.02 -15.31
N ILE A 3 10.43 0.85 -15.18
CA ILE A 3 11.28 0.22 -16.18
C ILE A 3 11.94 -0.98 -15.53
N LEU A 4 11.75 -2.15 -16.12
CA LEU A 4 12.30 -3.42 -15.66
C LEU A 4 13.34 -3.91 -16.66
N ASP A 5 14.46 -4.41 -16.18
CA ASP A 5 15.50 -5.00 -17.02
C ASP A 5 14.95 -6.23 -17.78
N LYS A 6 15.51 -6.51 -18.94
CA LYS A 6 15.11 -7.63 -19.82
C LYS A 6 15.02 -9.00 -19.13
N GLN A 7 15.86 -9.26 -18.14
CA GLN A 7 15.82 -10.47 -17.32
C GLN A 7 14.60 -10.57 -16.40
N ASN A 8 13.89 -9.47 -16.20
CA ASN A 8 12.73 -9.36 -15.29
C ASN A 8 11.38 -9.47 -16.02
N LYS A 9 11.36 -10.02 -17.24
CA LYS A 9 10.12 -10.19 -18.03
C LYS A 9 8.99 -10.81 -17.23
N ARG A 10 9.27 -11.88 -16.48
CA ARG A 10 8.24 -12.58 -15.69
C ARG A 10 7.59 -11.67 -14.61
N PHE A 11 8.34 -10.73 -14.05
CA PHE A 11 7.80 -9.75 -13.10
C PHE A 11 6.93 -8.72 -13.81
N PHE A 12 7.35 -8.28 -14.99
CA PHE A 12 6.58 -7.39 -15.84
C PHE A 12 5.24 -8.02 -16.24
N ASP A 13 5.28 -9.24 -16.82
CA ASP A 13 4.08 -9.97 -17.21
C ASP A 13 3.15 -10.21 -16.01
N ASN A 14 3.72 -10.56 -14.86
CA ASN A 14 2.94 -10.75 -13.63
C ASN A 14 2.22 -9.45 -13.20
N ALA A 15 2.91 -8.31 -13.21
CA ALA A 15 2.28 -7.03 -12.85
C ALA A 15 1.07 -6.72 -13.74
N ILE A 16 1.20 -6.90 -15.04
CA ILE A 16 0.12 -6.70 -16.01
C ILE A 16 -1.06 -7.63 -15.72
N ASN A 17 -0.78 -8.92 -15.52
CA ASN A 17 -1.80 -9.92 -15.22
C ASN A 17 -2.54 -9.63 -13.92
N GLN A 18 -1.84 -9.27 -12.85
CA GLN A 18 -2.45 -8.98 -11.55
C GLN A 18 -3.28 -7.69 -11.58
N ILE A 19 -2.80 -6.64 -12.25
CA ILE A 19 -3.56 -5.40 -12.44
C ILE A 19 -4.79 -5.67 -13.33
N GLY A 20 -4.64 -6.44 -14.38
CA GLY A 20 -5.75 -6.82 -15.28
C GLY A 20 -6.81 -7.74 -14.64
N ALA A 21 -6.45 -8.43 -13.56
CA ALA A 21 -7.35 -9.31 -12.81
C ALA A 21 -8.16 -8.58 -11.70
N LEU A 22 -7.94 -7.28 -11.50
CA LEU A 22 -8.71 -6.49 -10.54
C LEU A 22 -10.18 -6.47 -10.92
N LYS A 23 -11.06 -6.72 -9.97
CA LYS A 23 -12.51 -6.80 -10.16
C LYS A 23 -13.26 -6.29 -8.94
N TYR A 24 -14.55 -6.02 -9.12
CA TYR A 24 -15.41 -5.49 -8.08
C TYR A 24 -16.67 -6.36 -7.96
N ALA A 25 -17.21 -6.49 -6.75
CA ALA A 25 -18.43 -7.27 -6.51
C ALA A 25 -19.68 -6.58 -7.09
N ASN A 26 -19.67 -5.25 -7.11
CA ASN A 26 -20.80 -4.41 -7.53
C ASN A 26 -20.31 -2.99 -7.86
N PRO A 27 -21.16 -2.14 -8.47
CA PRO A 27 -20.81 -0.75 -8.82
C PRO A 27 -20.36 0.12 -7.63
N ASN A 28 -20.93 -0.06 -6.45
CA ASN A 28 -20.52 0.71 -5.27
C ASN A 28 -19.09 0.40 -4.86
N MET A 29 -18.70 -0.87 -4.93
CA MET A 29 -17.33 -1.29 -4.68
C MET A 29 -16.37 -0.75 -5.75
N GLU A 30 -16.79 -0.71 -7.01
CA GLU A 30 -16.02 -0.13 -8.10
C GLU A 30 -15.82 1.38 -7.88
N GLU A 31 -16.87 2.13 -7.57
CA GLU A 31 -16.81 3.55 -7.26
C GLU A 31 -15.85 3.84 -6.09
N GLU A 32 -15.90 3.03 -5.02
CA GLU A 32 -15.01 3.19 -3.86
C GLU A 32 -13.55 2.86 -4.19
N PHE A 33 -13.27 1.72 -4.83
CA PHE A 33 -11.91 1.21 -4.94
C PHE A 33 -11.18 1.57 -6.24
N SER A 34 -11.88 1.82 -7.37
CA SER A 34 -11.22 2.09 -8.67
C SER A 34 -10.27 3.30 -8.65
N ARG A 35 -10.52 4.24 -7.78
CA ARG A 35 -9.69 5.45 -7.58
C ARG A 35 -8.39 5.19 -6.79
N TYR A 36 -8.29 4.04 -6.10
CA TYR A 36 -7.12 3.67 -5.30
C TYR A 36 -6.21 2.69 -6.04
N LEU A 37 -6.68 2.10 -7.12
CA LEU A 37 -6.02 1.01 -7.83
C LEU A 37 -5.32 1.50 -9.09
N PRO A 38 -4.22 0.84 -9.53
CA PRO A 38 -3.51 1.25 -10.72
C PRO A 38 -4.34 1.03 -11.99
N LYS A 39 -4.19 1.94 -12.94
CA LYS A 39 -4.69 1.80 -14.32
C LYS A 39 -3.50 1.82 -15.26
N ILE A 40 -3.36 0.76 -16.06
CA ILE A 40 -2.30 0.68 -17.07
C ILE A 40 -2.65 1.63 -18.21
N LYS A 41 -1.76 2.59 -18.47
CA LYS A 41 -1.87 3.53 -19.57
C LYS A 41 -1.14 3.01 -20.81
N HIS A 42 0.08 2.52 -20.64
CA HIS A 42 0.88 1.91 -21.69
C HIS A 42 1.77 0.82 -21.11
N GLN A 43 2.07 -0.17 -21.97
CA GLN A 43 3.03 -1.23 -21.68
C GLN A 43 3.74 -1.61 -22.99
N PHE A 44 5.05 -1.68 -22.96
CA PHE A 44 5.83 -2.02 -24.15
C PHE A 44 7.25 -2.46 -23.79
N GLU A 45 7.92 -3.09 -24.75
CA GLU A 45 9.35 -3.35 -24.71
C GLU A 45 10.09 -2.24 -25.46
N THR A 46 11.16 -1.73 -24.86
CA THR A 46 12.03 -0.73 -25.44
C THR A 46 13.00 -1.34 -26.46
N ARG A 47 13.64 -0.53 -27.29
CA ARG A 47 14.56 -1.03 -28.35
C ARG A 47 15.77 -1.77 -27.78
N ASP A 48 16.18 -1.47 -26.56
CA ASP A 48 17.28 -2.12 -25.83
C ASP A 48 16.82 -3.33 -24.97
N GLY A 49 15.55 -3.73 -25.11
CA GLY A 49 14.98 -4.94 -24.50
C GLY A 49 14.53 -4.78 -23.05
N GLN A 50 14.37 -3.55 -22.55
CA GLN A 50 13.75 -3.29 -21.25
C GLN A 50 12.23 -3.28 -21.36
N TYR A 51 11.53 -3.58 -20.26
CA TYR A 51 10.06 -3.57 -20.18
C TYR A 51 9.57 -2.33 -19.47
N CYS A 52 8.71 -1.56 -20.13
CA CYS A 52 8.17 -0.31 -19.63
C CYS A 52 6.69 -0.46 -19.27
N LEU A 53 6.33 -0.17 -18.01
CA LEU A 53 4.95 -0.12 -17.51
C LEU A 53 4.62 1.31 -17.10
N ILE A 54 3.67 1.93 -17.79
CA ILE A 54 3.18 3.28 -17.50
C ILE A 54 1.80 3.16 -16.86
N LEU A 55 1.70 3.61 -15.62
CA LEU A 55 0.44 3.69 -14.88
C LEU A 55 -0.07 5.13 -14.89
N ASP A 56 -1.39 5.27 -14.85
CA ASP A 56 -2.02 6.57 -14.70
C ASP A 56 -1.82 7.13 -13.29
N LYS A 57 -1.56 8.43 -13.19
CA LYS A 57 -1.36 9.14 -11.92
C LYS A 57 -1.74 10.60 -12.06
N THR A 58 -2.57 11.10 -11.17
CA THR A 58 -2.91 12.52 -11.10
C THR A 58 -1.75 13.36 -10.51
N PRO A 59 -1.67 14.67 -10.82
CA PRO A 59 -0.57 15.52 -10.36
C PRO A 59 -0.47 15.69 -8.84
N ASP A 60 -1.57 15.51 -8.12
CA ASP A 60 -1.69 15.63 -6.66
C ASP A 60 -1.33 14.36 -5.90
N VAL A 61 -0.80 13.35 -6.57
CA VAL A 61 -0.40 12.07 -5.98
C VAL A 61 1.12 12.02 -5.83
N PHE A 62 1.60 11.80 -4.61
CA PHE A 62 3.00 11.82 -4.23
C PHE A 62 3.45 10.48 -3.65
N LEU A 63 4.73 10.14 -3.82
CA LEU A 63 5.31 8.94 -3.22
C LEU A 63 5.34 9.07 -1.69
N LEU A 64 4.89 8.04 -0.97
CA LEU A 64 4.77 8.09 0.49
C LEU A 64 6.13 8.28 1.19
N SER A 65 7.21 7.71 0.64
CA SER A 65 8.56 7.95 1.15
C SER A 65 9.00 9.41 1.02
N ASP A 66 8.59 10.11 -0.05
CA ASP A 66 8.94 11.52 -0.26
C ASP A 66 8.17 12.42 0.71
N ILE A 67 6.90 12.10 0.96
CA ILE A 67 6.12 12.79 2.00
C ILE A 67 6.71 12.57 3.38
N LEU A 68 7.13 11.34 3.69
CA LEU A 68 7.79 11.06 4.97
C LEU A 68 9.08 11.87 5.12
N ALA A 69 9.87 11.97 4.04
CA ALA A 69 11.08 12.80 4.04
C ALA A 69 10.77 14.30 4.25
N TYR A 70 9.71 14.81 3.60
CA TYR A 70 9.24 16.19 3.81
C TYR A 70 8.91 16.46 5.28
N TYR A 71 8.26 15.52 5.96
CA TYR A 71 7.95 15.59 7.40
C TYR A 71 9.11 15.16 8.30
N LYS A 72 10.33 15.06 7.81
CA LYS A 72 11.53 14.73 8.60
C LYS A 72 11.38 13.39 9.35
N ASN A 73 10.88 12.38 8.65
CA ASN A 73 10.69 10.99 9.10
C ASN A 73 9.56 10.74 10.13
N SER A 74 8.64 11.69 10.31
CA SER A 74 7.40 11.41 11.05
C SER A 74 6.24 12.27 10.54
N ILE A 75 5.19 11.62 10.06
CA ILE A 75 3.97 12.29 9.59
C ILE A 75 3.11 12.64 10.81
N PRO A 76 2.49 13.85 10.87
CA PRO A 76 1.59 14.21 11.95
C PRO A 76 0.53 13.12 12.19
N ASP A 77 0.26 12.80 13.45
CA ASP A 77 -0.49 11.62 13.89
C ASP A 77 -1.85 11.45 13.21
N ARG A 78 -2.61 12.53 13.01
CA ARG A 78 -3.91 12.49 12.32
C ARG A 78 -3.78 12.17 10.84
N HIS A 79 -2.68 12.59 10.20
CA HIS A 79 -2.39 12.21 8.82
C HIS A 79 -1.90 10.77 8.72
N ALA A 80 -1.04 10.34 9.62
CA ALA A 80 -0.65 8.93 9.72
C ALA A 80 -1.89 8.04 9.94
N ALA A 81 -2.84 8.47 10.76
CA ALA A 81 -4.06 7.75 11.07
C ALA A 81 -4.94 7.48 9.83
N TRP A 82 -5.18 8.48 8.97
CA TRP A 82 -5.98 8.24 7.77
C TRP A 82 -5.22 7.39 6.73
N ILE A 83 -3.88 7.52 6.63
CA ILE A 83 -3.06 6.67 5.76
C ILE A 83 -3.19 5.20 6.18
N ILE A 84 -3.05 4.92 7.46
CA ILE A 84 -3.22 3.56 8.01
C ILE A 84 -4.65 3.04 7.75
N SER A 85 -5.68 3.89 7.91
CA SER A 85 -7.07 3.51 7.60
C SER A 85 -7.21 3.05 6.15
N ARG A 86 -6.61 3.77 5.20
CA ARG A 86 -6.65 3.42 3.78
C ARG A 86 -5.88 2.13 3.47
N LEU A 87 -4.74 1.91 4.12
CA LEU A 87 -4.00 0.65 3.99
C LEU A 87 -4.80 -0.54 4.53
N CYS A 88 -5.46 -0.41 5.69
CA CYS A 88 -6.34 -1.45 6.21
C CYS A 88 -7.52 -1.75 5.26
N ASN A 89 -8.12 -0.70 4.67
CA ASN A 89 -9.19 -0.85 3.68
C ASN A 89 -8.71 -1.56 2.40
N LEU A 90 -7.52 -1.21 1.90
CA LEU A 90 -6.90 -1.92 0.77
C LEU A 90 -6.64 -3.40 1.08
N CYS A 91 -6.19 -3.73 2.30
CA CYS A 91 -6.03 -5.13 2.71
C CYS A 91 -7.36 -5.90 2.69
N CYS A 92 -8.49 -5.25 3.05
CA CYS A 92 -9.81 -5.86 2.91
C CYS A 92 -10.16 -6.12 1.44
N TYR A 93 -9.82 -5.20 0.53
CA TYR A 93 -10.03 -5.39 -0.89
C TYR A 93 -9.17 -6.54 -1.44
N PHE A 94 -7.89 -6.63 -1.08
CA PHE A 94 -7.04 -7.75 -1.50
C PHE A 94 -7.51 -9.08 -0.92
N ASP A 95 -8.04 -9.08 0.30
CA ASP A 95 -8.65 -10.28 0.90
C ASP A 95 -9.89 -10.74 0.10
N TYR A 96 -10.75 -9.81 -0.33
CA TYR A 96 -11.88 -10.08 -1.22
C TYR A 96 -11.42 -10.71 -2.55
N LEU A 97 -10.33 -10.24 -3.14
CA LEU A 97 -9.78 -10.83 -4.36
C LEU A 97 -9.11 -12.19 -4.16
N GLY A 98 -8.91 -12.62 -2.91
CA GLY A 98 -8.13 -13.82 -2.60
C GLY A 98 -6.65 -13.67 -2.94
N MET A 99 -6.12 -12.45 -3.00
CA MET A 99 -4.73 -12.17 -3.38
C MET A 99 -3.95 -11.50 -2.25
N ALA A 100 -2.64 -11.56 -2.33
CA ALA A 100 -1.73 -10.73 -1.57
C ALA A 100 -0.87 -9.89 -2.52
N HIS A 101 -0.72 -8.61 -2.21
CA HIS A 101 0.11 -7.68 -2.98
C HIS A 101 1.61 -7.96 -2.78
N ASN A 102 2.02 -8.39 -1.59
CA ASN A 102 3.40 -8.73 -1.20
C ASN A 102 4.45 -7.61 -1.41
N GLY A 103 4.05 -6.44 -1.80
CA GLY A 103 4.93 -5.32 -2.15
C GLY A 103 4.54 -3.99 -1.53
N LEU A 104 3.68 -3.95 -0.50
CA LEU A 104 3.30 -2.72 0.17
C LEU A 104 4.49 -2.15 0.97
N THR A 105 5.09 -1.10 0.47
CA THR A 105 6.19 -0.37 1.10
C THR A 105 6.03 1.13 0.92
N LEU A 106 6.80 1.94 1.65
CA LEU A 106 6.83 3.40 1.46
C LEU A 106 7.18 3.80 0.01
N GLN A 107 8.00 2.98 -0.68
CA GLN A 107 8.47 3.22 -2.05
C GLN A 107 7.47 2.74 -3.12
N ASN A 108 6.45 1.99 -2.74
CA ASN A 108 5.45 1.45 -3.66
C ASN A 108 4.06 2.05 -3.44
N CYS A 109 3.84 2.71 -2.30
CA CYS A 109 2.61 3.41 -1.98
C CYS A 109 2.73 4.89 -2.30
N PHE A 110 1.69 5.43 -2.91
CA PHE A 110 1.52 6.85 -3.20
C PHE A 110 0.30 7.35 -2.43
N ILE A 111 0.26 8.63 -2.10
CA ILE A 111 -0.91 9.23 -1.48
C ILE A 111 -1.35 10.49 -2.21
N SER A 112 -2.67 10.74 -2.23
CA SER A 112 -3.23 12.04 -2.54
C SER A 112 -3.63 12.74 -1.23
N PRO A 113 -2.94 13.82 -0.86
CA PRO A 113 -3.31 14.65 0.29
C PRO A 113 -4.71 15.25 0.16
N THR A 114 -5.10 15.63 -1.05
CA THR A 114 -6.40 16.27 -1.34
C THR A 114 -7.57 15.32 -1.11
N PHE A 115 -7.45 14.07 -1.58
CA PHE A 115 -8.54 13.08 -1.52
C PHE A 115 -8.39 12.07 -0.39
N HIS A 116 -7.34 12.17 0.43
CA HIS A 116 -7.02 11.19 1.48
C HIS A 116 -7.04 9.74 0.96
N THR A 117 -6.35 9.51 -0.16
CA THR A 117 -6.25 8.19 -0.78
C THR A 117 -4.84 7.63 -0.68
N VAL A 118 -4.74 6.31 -0.58
CA VAL A 118 -3.47 5.57 -0.70
C VAL A 118 -3.57 4.69 -1.93
N LEU A 119 -2.61 4.84 -2.84
CA LEU A 119 -2.54 4.12 -4.12
C LEU A 119 -1.29 3.23 -4.12
N PRO A 120 -1.42 1.91 -4.11
CA PRO A 120 -0.30 1.00 -4.30
C PRO A 120 0.05 0.95 -5.79
N LEU A 121 0.75 1.97 -6.31
CA LEU A 121 1.10 2.03 -7.74
C LEU A 121 2.33 1.18 -8.08
N GLY A 122 3.20 0.87 -7.11
CA GLY A 122 4.34 -0.02 -7.30
C GLY A 122 4.14 -1.39 -6.65
N GLY A 123 5.07 -2.33 -6.95
CA GLY A 123 5.09 -3.63 -6.29
C GLY A 123 4.18 -4.71 -6.87
N TRP A 124 3.38 -4.40 -7.89
CA TRP A 124 2.45 -5.35 -8.52
C TRP A 124 3.11 -6.57 -9.14
N TRP A 125 4.38 -6.49 -9.46
CA TRP A 125 5.19 -7.61 -9.92
C TRP A 125 5.42 -8.68 -8.84
N TYR A 126 5.14 -8.40 -7.56
CA TYR A 126 5.18 -9.36 -6.45
C TYR A 126 3.79 -9.95 -6.11
N ALA A 127 2.72 -9.35 -6.60
CA ALA A 127 1.36 -9.76 -6.27
C ALA A 127 1.07 -11.19 -6.74
N GLN A 128 0.35 -11.97 -5.94
CA GLN A 128 -0.01 -13.36 -6.21
C GLN A 128 -1.32 -13.75 -5.51
N GLN A 129 -1.98 -14.77 -5.99
CA GLN A 129 -3.06 -15.40 -5.25
C GLN A 129 -2.54 -15.96 -3.93
N ASP A 130 -3.33 -15.88 -2.89
CA ASP A 130 -3.01 -16.39 -1.55
C ASP A 130 -2.66 -17.88 -1.62
N GLY A 131 -1.58 -18.28 -0.97
CA GLY A 131 -1.06 -19.66 -1.00
C GLY A 131 -0.18 -20.02 -2.20
N ASN A 132 -0.19 -19.26 -3.27
CA ASN A 132 0.65 -19.53 -4.44
C ASN A 132 2.13 -19.23 -4.19
N LYS A 133 3.02 -19.85 -4.96
CA LYS A 133 4.47 -19.57 -4.93
C LYS A 133 4.73 -18.11 -5.29
N MET A 134 5.54 -17.44 -4.47
CA MET A 134 5.98 -16.08 -4.73
C MET A 134 7.01 -16.03 -5.87
N LEU A 135 6.95 -14.99 -6.68
CA LEU A 135 8.04 -14.64 -7.61
C LEU A 135 9.20 -13.96 -6.89
N GLY A 136 8.91 -13.23 -5.83
CA GLY A 136 9.83 -12.49 -4.99
C GLY A 136 9.05 -11.57 -4.05
N VAL A 137 9.78 -10.89 -3.16
CA VAL A 137 9.26 -9.83 -2.28
C VAL A 137 10.40 -8.85 -1.95
N PRO A 138 10.12 -7.60 -1.62
CA PRO A 138 11.11 -6.70 -1.06
C PRO A 138 11.69 -7.25 0.26
N LYS A 139 12.97 -6.97 0.56
CA LYS A 139 13.60 -7.43 1.80
C LYS A 139 12.81 -7.05 3.04
N ALA A 140 12.34 -5.81 3.13
CA ALA A 140 11.55 -5.33 4.28
C ALA A 140 10.25 -6.13 4.47
N ILE A 141 9.62 -6.59 3.39
CA ILE A 141 8.44 -7.46 3.43
C ILE A 141 8.83 -8.88 3.84
N TYR A 142 9.92 -9.42 3.28
CA TYR A 142 10.43 -10.74 3.67
C TYR A 142 10.67 -10.84 5.19
N ASP A 143 11.21 -9.79 5.79
CA ASP A 143 11.55 -9.77 7.22
C ASP A 143 10.31 -9.90 8.14
N ILE A 144 9.16 -9.37 7.71
CA ILE A 144 7.88 -9.38 8.47
C ILE A 144 6.89 -10.46 8.07
N MET A 145 7.20 -11.27 7.05
CA MET A 145 6.29 -12.32 6.59
C MET A 145 5.97 -13.33 7.69
N PRO A 146 4.73 -13.87 7.72
CA PRO A 146 4.39 -15.00 8.57
C PRO A 146 5.35 -16.17 8.36
N VAL A 147 5.80 -16.82 9.44
CA VAL A 147 6.82 -17.88 9.41
C VAL A 147 6.48 -18.98 8.39
N LYS A 148 5.22 -19.46 8.37
CA LYS A 148 4.77 -20.48 7.42
C LYS A 148 4.88 -20.04 5.96
N ALA A 149 4.47 -18.80 5.66
CA ALA A 149 4.56 -18.23 4.31
C ALA A 149 6.03 -18.09 3.86
N LYS A 150 6.89 -17.64 4.76
CA LYS A 150 8.33 -17.51 4.53
C LYS A 150 9.00 -18.87 4.25
N SER A 151 8.76 -19.86 5.09
CA SER A 151 9.32 -21.21 4.95
C SER A 151 8.89 -21.89 3.65
N ASN A 152 7.62 -21.74 3.27
CA ASN A 152 7.07 -22.35 2.07
C ASN A 152 7.31 -21.51 0.81
N LYS A 153 7.83 -20.29 0.95
CA LYS A 153 7.97 -19.30 -0.14
C LYS A 153 6.64 -19.06 -0.86
N THR A 154 5.54 -18.95 -0.07
CA THR A 154 4.19 -18.74 -0.59
C THR A 154 3.66 -17.36 -0.24
N SER A 155 2.84 -16.84 -1.13
CA SER A 155 2.08 -15.60 -0.91
C SER A 155 1.11 -15.76 0.26
N SER A 156 0.90 -14.68 1.01
CA SER A 156 -0.05 -14.68 2.12
C SER A 156 -0.69 -13.32 2.30
N LYS A 157 -2.01 -13.25 2.30
CA LYS A 157 -2.78 -12.03 2.59
C LYS A 157 -2.39 -11.41 3.94
N ARG A 158 -1.97 -12.23 4.91
CA ARG A 158 -1.47 -11.76 6.19
C ARG A 158 -0.18 -10.96 6.05
N THR A 159 0.64 -11.20 5.01
CA THR A 159 1.83 -10.39 4.73
C THR A 159 1.47 -8.92 4.48
N ASP A 160 0.38 -8.65 3.78
CA ASP A 160 -0.06 -7.26 3.51
C ASP A 160 -0.56 -6.56 4.78
N LEU A 161 -1.18 -7.29 5.71
CA LEU A 161 -1.57 -6.74 7.02
C LEU A 161 -0.34 -6.36 7.86
N GLU A 162 0.68 -7.22 7.89
CA GLU A 162 1.96 -6.91 8.56
C GLU A 162 2.66 -5.72 7.87
N ALA A 163 2.59 -5.63 6.53
CA ALA A 163 3.15 -4.53 5.76
C ALA A 163 2.42 -3.20 6.05
N ALA A 164 1.10 -3.21 6.13
CA ALA A 164 0.31 -2.04 6.51
C ALA A 164 0.70 -1.52 7.91
N LYS A 165 0.88 -2.42 8.88
CA LYS A 165 1.37 -2.06 10.23
C LYS A 165 2.82 -1.59 10.21
N LEU A 166 3.68 -2.20 9.38
CA LEU A 166 5.07 -1.75 9.22
C LEU A 166 5.12 -0.32 8.70
N ILE A 167 4.37 -0.02 7.62
CA ILE A 167 4.24 1.35 7.10
C ILE A 167 3.73 2.28 8.20
N GLY A 168 2.68 1.88 8.92
CA GLY A 168 2.14 2.64 10.05
C GLY A 168 3.21 2.99 11.09
N ARG A 169 4.04 2.02 11.50
CA ARG A 169 5.15 2.24 12.44
C ARG A 169 6.24 3.15 11.90
N GLN A 170 6.48 3.12 10.58
CA GLN A 170 7.50 3.94 9.92
C GLN A 170 7.09 5.41 9.78
N ILE A 171 5.79 5.69 9.61
CA ILE A 171 5.29 7.05 9.39
C ILE A 171 4.85 7.75 10.68
N THR A 172 4.67 7.01 11.78
CA THR A 172 4.13 7.53 13.05
C THR A 172 5.24 7.90 14.01
N ASP A 173 5.16 9.10 14.60
CA ASP A 173 6.01 9.49 15.72
C ASP A 173 5.53 8.80 17.00
N LYS A 174 6.37 7.91 17.53
CA LYS A 174 6.06 7.14 18.75
C LYS A 174 5.98 8.00 20.01
N SER A 175 6.58 9.21 20.01
CA SER A 175 6.61 10.09 21.16
C SER A 175 5.33 10.90 21.33
N SER A 176 4.61 11.16 20.24
CA SER A 176 3.42 12.03 20.21
C SER A 176 2.13 11.31 19.87
N ALA A 177 2.18 10.15 19.22
CA ALA A 177 0.99 9.44 18.78
C ALA A 177 0.20 8.84 19.96
N PRO A 178 -1.15 8.82 19.86
CA PRO A 178 -2.01 8.24 20.90
C PRO A 178 -1.69 6.75 21.17
N LYS A 179 -1.71 6.38 22.46
CA LYS A 179 -1.42 5.01 22.88
C LYS A 179 -2.26 3.94 22.17
N PRO A 180 -3.61 4.08 21.98
CA PRO A 180 -4.39 3.07 21.28
C PRO A 180 -3.92 2.82 19.83
N MET A 181 -3.46 3.86 19.13
CA MET A 181 -2.86 3.75 17.81
C MET A 181 -1.55 2.95 17.84
N LEU A 182 -0.66 3.24 18.80
CA LEU A 182 0.61 2.52 18.98
C LEU A 182 0.39 1.06 19.36
N ASP A 183 -0.58 0.79 20.24
CA ASP A 183 -0.96 -0.57 20.65
C ASP A 183 -1.47 -1.38 19.44
N PHE A 184 -2.30 -0.79 18.57
CA PHE A 184 -2.73 -1.44 17.32
C PHE A 184 -1.54 -1.77 16.42
N LEU A 185 -0.65 -0.81 16.18
CA LEU A 185 0.51 -0.99 15.31
C LEU A 185 1.50 -2.06 15.83
N SER A 186 1.51 -2.29 17.14
CA SER A 186 2.38 -3.27 17.81
C SER A 186 1.72 -4.63 17.97
N SER A 187 0.40 -4.73 17.80
CA SER A 187 -0.34 -5.99 17.97
C SER A 187 -0.12 -6.95 16.80
N GLY A 188 -0.31 -8.24 17.04
CA GLY A 188 -0.30 -9.25 15.98
C GLY A 188 -1.48 -9.09 15.02
N THR A 189 -1.33 -9.60 13.80
CA THR A 189 -2.36 -9.56 12.76
C THR A 189 -3.25 -10.79 12.77
N SER A 190 -4.50 -10.62 12.34
CA SER A 190 -5.50 -11.69 12.20
C SER A 190 -6.09 -11.73 10.78
N THR A 191 -7.38 -11.45 10.60
CA THR A 191 -8.04 -11.30 9.29
C THR A 191 -8.10 -9.84 8.89
N ALA A 192 -8.25 -9.55 7.60
CA ALA A 192 -8.31 -8.17 7.10
C ALA A 192 -9.45 -7.38 7.75
N ILE A 193 -10.65 -7.95 7.79
CA ILE A 193 -11.81 -7.30 8.43
C ILE A 193 -11.60 -7.11 9.94
N GLY A 194 -11.02 -8.12 10.62
CA GLY A 194 -10.71 -8.02 12.04
C GLY A 194 -9.68 -6.94 12.36
N GLU A 195 -8.65 -6.77 11.53
CA GLU A 195 -7.68 -5.67 11.67
C GLU A 195 -8.31 -4.31 11.37
N PHE A 196 -9.19 -4.22 10.38
CA PHE A 196 -9.94 -2.99 10.10
C PHE A 196 -10.83 -2.58 11.27
N GLU A 197 -11.54 -3.54 11.90
CA GLU A 197 -12.36 -3.29 13.09
C GLU A 197 -11.52 -2.88 14.31
N LYS A 198 -10.38 -3.56 14.57
CA LYS A 198 -9.45 -3.18 15.64
C LYS A 198 -8.91 -1.78 15.43
N TRP A 199 -8.55 -1.43 14.19
CA TRP A 199 -8.09 -0.10 13.83
C TRP A 199 -9.18 0.96 14.09
N ASN A 200 -10.42 0.72 13.68
CA ASN A 200 -11.52 1.64 13.95
C ASN A 200 -11.71 1.89 15.45
N LYS A 201 -11.65 0.85 16.29
CA LYS A 201 -11.70 0.99 17.75
C LYS A 201 -10.53 1.81 18.29
N ALA A 202 -9.31 1.58 17.76
CA ALA A 202 -8.13 2.36 18.14
C ALA A 202 -8.28 3.86 17.76
N LEU A 203 -8.84 4.16 16.58
CA LEU A 203 -9.13 5.53 16.16
C LEU A 203 -10.16 6.22 17.07
N ASP A 204 -11.26 5.54 17.37
CA ASP A 204 -12.32 6.09 18.22
C ASP A 204 -11.78 6.36 19.65
N ALA A 205 -10.93 5.49 20.17
CA ALA A 205 -10.26 5.68 21.46
C ALA A 205 -9.19 6.79 21.43
N SER A 206 -8.57 7.04 20.27
CA SER A 206 -7.50 8.04 20.11
C SER A 206 -8.05 9.44 19.88
N TYR A 207 -9.10 9.58 19.09
CA TYR A 207 -9.56 10.87 18.56
C TYR A 207 -11.05 11.14 18.78
N GLY A 208 -11.83 10.19 19.26
CA GLY A 208 -13.27 10.31 19.39
C GLY A 208 -13.97 10.50 18.04
N LYS A 209 -14.81 11.53 17.91
CA LYS A 209 -15.53 11.82 16.66
C LYS A 209 -14.55 12.11 15.52
N ARG A 210 -14.68 11.39 14.43
CA ARG A 210 -13.86 11.55 13.23
C ARG A 210 -14.05 12.93 12.62
N GLN A 211 -12.93 13.58 12.29
CA GLN A 211 -12.90 14.87 11.61
C GLN A 211 -11.95 14.77 10.42
N PHE A 212 -12.33 15.40 9.33
CA PHE A 212 -11.42 15.60 8.20
C PHE A 212 -10.34 16.61 8.61
N VAL A 213 -9.07 16.26 8.39
CA VAL A 213 -7.93 17.15 8.64
C VAL A 213 -7.19 17.32 7.32
N GLU A 214 -7.26 18.51 6.75
CA GLU A 214 -6.62 18.83 5.48
C GLU A 214 -5.09 18.67 5.56
N MET A 215 -4.51 17.91 4.64
CA MET A 215 -3.06 17.75 4.50
C MET A 215 -2.54 18.76 3.46
N LYS A 216 -2.09 19.90 3.92
CA LYS A 216 -1.65 21.01 3.06
C LYS A 216 -0.25 20.80 2.52
N ILE A 217 -0.13 19.97 1.48
CA ILE A 217 1.12 19.69 0.77
C ILE A 217 0.86 19.77 -0.72
N GLY A 218 1.69 20.49 -1.45
CA GLY A 218 1.67 20.59 -2.90
C GLY A 218 2.94 20.03 -3.54
N LYS A 219 2.95 19.96 -4.88
CA LYS A 219 4.08 19.44 -5.65
C LYS A 219 5.38 20.16 -5.34
N MET A 220 5.34 21.48 -5.17
CA MET A 220 6.52 22.32 -4.92
C MET A 220 7.09 22.11 -3.51
N ASP A 221 6.29 21.61 -2.58
CA ASP A 221 6.76 21.30 -1.22
C ASP A 221 7.57 20.00 -1.20
N ILE A 222 7.16 19.02 -2.03
CA ILE A 222 7.76 17.68 -2.10
C ILE A 222 8.90 17.63 -3.11
N TYR A 223 8.67 18.14 -4.32
CA TYR A 223 9.63 18.10 -5.42
C TYR A 223 10.09 19.53 -5.75
N LYS A 224 11.17 19.94 -5.08
CA LYS A 224 11.85 21.19 -5.45
C LYS A 224 12.38 21.02 -6.87
N SER A 225 11.91 21.85 -7.78
CA SER A 225 12.40 21.95 -9.17
C SER A 225 13.85 22.43 -9.21
#